data_7085592e9f9cf5f7df00b01be5ce7e5f
#
_entry.id   7085592e9f9cf5f7df00b01be5ce7e5f
#
_cell.length_a   1.000
_cell.length_b   1.000
_cell.length_c   1.000
_cell.angle_alpha   90.00
_cell.angle_beta   90.00
_cell.angle_gamma   90.00
#
_symmetry.space_group_name_H-M   'P 1'
#
loop_
_entity.id
_entity.type
_entity.pdbx_description
1 polymer ?
#
loop_
_entity_poly.entity_id
_entity_poly.type
_entity_poly.pdbx_seq_one_letter_code
_entity_poly.pdbx_strand_id
1 'polypeptide(L)' 'MKPIDIAIAKVGSATRLAKLLNVSSMTISHWRNRYRGIVPADRVRQIYDATGVTPHELRPDLFPNPTDGLPIQEP' A
#
# COMPACT_ATOMS: atom_id res chain seq x y z
N MET A 1 0.14 10.12 -9.18
CA MET A 1 0.42 8.66 -9.14
C MET A 1 -0.55 8.00 -8.16
N LYS A 2 -1.11 6.88 -8.55
CA LYS A 2 -2.04 6.15 -7.68
C LYS A 2 -1.29 5.53 -6.51
N PRO A 3 -1.91 5.41 -5.34
CA PRO A 3 -1.23 4.82 -4.17
C PRO A 3 -0.61 3.45 -4.43
N ILE A 4 -1.32 2.57 -5.13
CA ILE A 4 -0.78 1.24 -5.43
C ILE A 4 0.44 1.32 -6.34
N ASP A 5 0.50 2.33 -7.23
CA ASP A 5 1.66 2.51 -8.10
C ASP A 5 2.90 2.89 -7.32
N ILE A 6 2.74 3.63 -6.23
CA ILE A 6 3.86 3.97 -5.35
C ILE A 6 4.45 2.69 -4.75
N ALA A 7 3.59 1.81 -4.26
CA ALA A 7 4.04 0.53 -3.69
C ALA A 7 4.71 -0.35 -4.74
N ILE A 8 4.14 -0.42 -5.95
CA ILE A 8 4.71 -1.19 -7.05
C ILE A 8 6.10 -0.67 -7.40
N ALA A 9 6.26 0.65 -7.46
CA ALA A 9 7.55 1.26 -7.78
C ALA A 9 8.61 0.94 -6.72
N LYS A 10 8.20 0.88 -5.45
CA LYS A 10 9.14 0.57 -4.37
C LYS A 10 9.72 -0.83 -4.48
N VAL A 11 8.94 -1.80 -4.95
CA VAL A 11 9.40 -3.19 -5.03
C VAL A 11 9.79 -3.61 -6.43
N GLY A 12 9.49 -2.79 -7.44
CA GLY A 12 9.94 -2.99 -8.81
C GLY A 12 8.90 -3.50 -9.79
N SER A 13 7.90 -4.25 -9.34
CA SER A 13 6.85 -4.74 -10.23
C SER A 13 5.61 -5.16 -9.44
N ALA A 14 4.47 -5.22 -10.15
CA ALA A 14 3.22 -5.67 -9.55
C ALA A 14 3.30 -7.15 -9.14
N THR A 15 3.98 -7.98 -9.94
CA THR A 15 4.16 -9.39 -9.62
C THR A 15 4.95 -9.56 -8.33
N ARG A 16 5.99 -8.76 -8.15
CA ARG A 16 6.80 -8.80 -6.94
C ARG A 16 6.01 -8.37 -5.73
N LEU A 17 5.21 -7.31 -5.87
CA LEU A 17 4.34 -6.86 -4.79
C LEU A 17 3.35 -7.94 -4.40
N ALA A 18 2.74 -8.61 -5.38
CA ALA A 18 1.80 -9.69 -5.12
C ALA A 18 2.45 -10.82 -4.31
N LYS A 19 3.68 -11.18 -4.66
CA LYS A 19 4.41 -12.21 -3.93
C LYS A 19 4.68 -11.80 -2.49
N LEU A 20 5.08 -10.56 -2.29
CA LEU A 20 5.37 -10.05 -0.95
C LEU A 20 4.14 -10.01 -0.06
N LEU A 21 2.98 -9.74 -0.65
CA LEU A 21 1.72 -9.68 0.09
C LEU A 21 1.01 -11.04 0.15
N ASN A 22 1.56 -12.04 -0.53
CA ASN A 22 0.97 -13.36 -0.62
C ASN A 22 -0.45 -13.33 -1.21
N VAL A 23 -0.60 -12.56 -2.27
CA VAL A 23 -1.86 -12.45 -3.03
C VAL A 23 -1.55 -12.68 -4.50
N SER A 24 -2.60 -12.88 -5.31
CA SER A 24 -2.43 -13.05 -6.75
C SER A 24 -2.16 -11.69 -7.42
N SER A 25 -1.50 -11.74 -8.58
CA SER A 25 -1.32 -10.51 -9.37
C SER A 25 -2.64 -9.93 -9.86
N MET A 26 -3.67 -10.78 -10.00
CA MET A 26 -5.00 -10.32 -10.32
C MET A 26 -5.57 -9.42 -9.21
N THR A 27 -5.29 -9.74 -7.96
CA THR A 27 -5.69 -8.89 -6.83
C THR A 27 -5.08 -7.51 -6.94
N ILE A 28 -3.79 -7.44 -7.28
CA ILE A 28 -3.10 -6.16 -7.48
C ILE A 28 -3.75 -5.39 -8.64
N SER A 29 -4.05 -6.08 -9.73
CA SER A 29 -4.73 -5.45 -10.88
C SER A 29 -6.09 -4.90 -10.50
N HIS A 30 -6.85 -5.60 -9.67
CA HIS A 30 -8.14 -5.12 -9.18
C HIS A 30 -7.98 -3.82 -8.40
N TRP A 31 -7.01 -3.75 -7.53
CA TRP A 31 -6.77 -2.52 -6.75
C TRP A 31 -6.41 -1.35 -7.66
N ARG A 32 -5.60 -1.60 -8.70
CA ARG A 32 -5.22 -0.54 -9.65
C ARG A 32 -6.39 -0.04 -10.49
N ASN A 33 -7.23 -0.95 -10.94
CA ASN A 33 -8.24 -0.63 -11.95
C ASN A 33 -9.63 -0.38 -11.37
N ARG A 34 -10.01 -1.12 -10.33
CA ARG A 34 -11.36 -1.05 -9.77
C ARG A 34 -11.52 0.04 -8.72
N TYR A 35 -10.50 0.22 -7.91
CA TYR A 35 -10.56 1.12 -6.77
C TYR A 35 -9.70 2.35 -6.95
N ARG A 36 -9.46 2.76 -8.19
CA ARG A 36 -8.66 3.92 -8.54
C ARG A 36 -7.27 3.89 -7.92
N GLY A 37 -6.72 2.69 -7.76
CA GLY A 37 -5.41 2.51 -7.17
C GLY A 37 -5.39 2.61 -5.65
N ILE A 38 -6.54 2.68 -5.00
CA ILE A 38 -6.66 2.71 -3.55
C ILE A 38 -6.68 1.29 -3.03
N VAL A 39 -5.83 0.99 -2.06
CA VAL A 39 -5.75 -0.35 -1.48
C VAL A 39 -6.81 -0.51 -0.38
N PRO A 40 -7.28 -1.75 -0.11
CA PRO A 40 -8.19 -1.98 1.01
C PRO A 40 -7.55 -1.59 2.35
N ALA A 41 -8.37 -1.07 3.26
CA ALA A 41 -7.87 -0.60 4.54
C ALA A 41 -7.15 -1.70 5.34
N ASP A 42 -7.64 -2.93 5.26
CA ASP A 42 -7.06 -4.06 5.99
C ASP A 42 -5.74 -4.54 5.39
N ARG A 43 -5.34 -4.02 4.21
CA ARG A 43 -4.06 -4.34 3.58
C ARG A 43 -3.01 -3.27 3.79
N VAL A 44 -3.38 -2.11 4.30
CA VAL A 44 -2.48 -0.97 4.45
C VAL A 44 -1.25 -1.33 5.28
N ARG A 45 -1.46 -1.95 6.44
CA ARG A 45 -0.34 -2.32 7.33
C ARG A 45 0.59 -3.32 6.66
N GLN A 46 0.02 -4.31 5.97
CA GLN A 46 0.80 -5.33 5.29
C GLN A 46 1.68 -4.70 4.20
N ILE A 47 1.12 -3.77 3.44
CA ILE A 47 1.87 -3.09 2.39
C ILE A 47 2.96 -2.22 2.98
N TYR A 48 2.68 -1.51 4.07
CA TYR A 48 3.69 -0.73 4.75
C TYR A 48 4.85 -1.61 5.22
N ASP A 49 4.55 -2.76 5.83
CA ASP A 49 5.57 -3.68 6.31
C ASP A 49 6.43 -4.23 5.17
N ALA A 50 5.83 -4.45 4.01
CA ALA A 50 6.53 -5.04 2.86
C ALA A 50 7.31 -4.01 2.03
N THR A 51 6.82 -2.78 1.94
CA THR A 51 7.36 -1.79 0.99
C THR A 51 7.93 -0.53 1.63
N GLY A 52 7.53 -0.23 2.87
CA GLY A 52 7.89 1.03 3.51
C GLY A 52 7.01 2.20 3.09
N VAL A 53 6.05 1.98 2.20
CA VAL A 53 5.10 3.04 1.80
C VAL A 53 4.13 3.25 2.97
N THR A 54 4.06 4.48 3.46
CA THR A 54 3.30 4.78 4.68
C THR A 54 1.79 4.66 4.48
N PRO A 55 1.04 4.38 5.55
CA PRO A 55 -0.42 4.39 5.47
C PRO A 55 -0.98 5.70 4.94
N HIS A 56 -0.38 6.83 5.28
CA HIS A 56 -0.79 8.13 4.77
C HIS A 56 -0.69 8.17 3.23
N GLU A 57 0.40 7.66 2.67
CA GLU A 57 0.57 7.62 1.22
C GLU A 57 -0.42 6.69 0.54
N LEU A 58 -0.75 5.57 1.21
CA LEU A 58 -1.66 4.56 0.66
C LEU A 58 -3.13 4.97 0.77
N ARG A 59 -3.50 5.49 1.91
CA ARG A 59 -4.89 5.86 2.20
C ARG A 59 -4.96 7.20 2.93
N PRO A 60 -4.70 8.31 2.23
CA PRO A 60 -4.77 9.63 2.89
C PRO A 60 -6.17 9.98 3.40
N ASP A 61 -7.20 9.33 2.88
CA ASP A 61 -8.56 9.50 3.38
C ASP A 61 -8.76 8.92 4.78
N LEU A 62 -8.04 7.83 5.10
CA LEU A 62 -8.09 7.19 6.42
C LEU A 62 -6.97 7.65 7.34
N PHE A 63 -5.85 8.05 6.76
CA PHE A 63 -4.65 8.44 7.48
C PHE A 63 -4.21 9.82 7.00
N PRO A 64 -4.92 10.88 7.43
CA PRO A 64 -4.68 12.23 6.87
C PRO A 64 -3.36 12.86 7.24
N ASN A 65 -2.71 12.40 8.29
CA ASN A 65 -1.41 12.94 8.71
C ASN A 65 -0.28 11.99 8.33
N PRO A 66 0.91 12.53 7.97
CA PRO A 66 2.02 11.67 7.52
C PRO A 66 2.45 10.59 8.50
N THR A 67 2.20 10.78 9.78
CA THR A 67 2.58 9.80 10.80
C THR A 67 1.43 8.90 11.23
N ASP A 68 0.23 9.10 10.69
CA ASP A 68 -0.92 8.27 11.04
C ASP A 68 -0.67 6.82 10.63
N GLY A 69 -1.06 5.89 11.49
CA GLY A 69 -0.90 4.47 11.21
C GLY A 69 0.50 3.94 11.40
N LEU A 70 1.48 4.81 11.66
CA LEU A 70 2.83 4.37 11.95
C LEU A 70 2.94 3.89 13.39
N PRO A 71 3.91 2.99 13.69
CA PRO A 71 4.16 2.62 15.07
C PRO A 71 4.50 3.85 15.89
N ILE A 72 4.04 3.87 17.14
CA ILE A 72 4.35 4.96 18.04
C ILE A 72 5.85 4.98 18.30
N GLN A 73 6.45 6.14 18.06
CA GLN A 73 7.88 6.32 18.31
C GLN A 73 8.04 7.05 19.63
N GLU A 74 8.52 6.34 20.62
CA GLU A 74 8.79 6.98 21.91
C GLU A 74 9.99 7.89 21.78
N PRO A 75 9.92 9.12 22.33
CA PRO A 75 11.08 10.00 22.31
C PRO A 75 12.23 9.50 23.16
#